data_a6c48a564f9b0cc0796f6435c8edb83c
#
_entry.id   a6c48a564f9b0cc0796f6435c8edb83c
#
_cell.length_a   1.000
_cell.length_b   1.000
_cell.length_c   1.000
_cell.angle_alpha   90.00
_cell.angle_beta   90.00
_cell.angle_gamma   90.00
#
_symmetry.space_group_name_H-M   'P 1'
#
loop_
_entity.id
_entity.type
_entity.pdbx_description
1 polymer ?
#
loop_
_entity_poly.entity_id
_entity_poly.type
_entity_poly.pdbx_seq_one_letter_code
_entity_poly.pdbx_strand_id
1 'polypeptide(L)'
;MAIKKFLFMRFPEGRAKALTFSYDDGVEQDIRLIELLNKYNMKGTFNLNSGLYAKEGKVYPEGQVARRMTKTAIDALYADGRHEVAVHSYTHPYLETLPPAMVAYDVIKDREMLENQFGKIIRGMAYPMGTFSDEVVDVLKSCGILYARTTKTTEKFDIPTDWLRLPATCHHKNPRLMELAQSFVEKKATHPQLFYLWGHAYEFEGANNWNVIEEFVEYMSGKEDSIWYATNIEIFEYIEDYQRLIFAADGTMVKNPTSRTLWFSLNNHIYSIASGETMKLDLCM
;
A
#
# COMPACT_ATOMS: atom_id res chain seq x y z
N MET A 1 14.58 7.38 39.68
CA MET A 1 15.16 7.27 38.33
C MET A 1 13.98 7.18 37.35
N ALA A 2 13.81 8.10 36.39
CA ALA A 2 12.72 8.01 35.45
C ALA A 2 12.95 6.78 34.55
N ILE A 3 12.04 5.82 34.55
CA ILE A 3 12.11 4.65 33.66
C ILE A 3 11.91 5.15 32.23
N LYS A 4 12.93 5.03 31.41
CA LYS A 4 12.80 5.32 29.97
C LYS A 4 11.87 4.27 29.37
N LYS A 5 10.76 4.73 28.78
CA LYS A 5 9.78 3.86 28.09
C LYS A 5 10.05 3.93 26.60
N PHE A 6 10.41 2.81 25.98
CA PHE A 6 10.54 2.67 24.54
C PHE A 6 9.32 1.92 24.00
N LEU A 7 8.33 2.68 23.60
CA LEU A 7 7.07 2.16 23.04
C LEU A 7 7.07 2.31 21.53
N PHE A 8 6.97 1.20 20.81
CA PHE A 8 6.91 1.19 19.35
C PHE A 8 5.79 0.27 18.87
N MET A 9 5.05 0.72 17.86
CA MET A 9 4.14 -0.11 17.11
C MET A 9 4.87 -1.36 16.58
N ARG A 10 4.14 -2.47 16.52
CA ARG A 10 4.51 -3.66 15.77
C ARG A 10 3.37 -4.02 14.83
N PHE A 11 3.70 -4.50 13.65
CA PHE A 11 2.74 -5.08 12.73
C PHE A 11 2.22 -6.42 13.27
N PRO A 12 1.20 -7.04 12.64
CA PRO A 12 0.64 -8.31 13.09
C PRO A 12 1.72 -9.35 13.44
N GLU A 13 1.48 -10.11 14.50
CA GLU A 13 2.40 -11.12 15.05
C GLU A 13 3.73 -10.54 15.60
N GLY A 14 3.75 -9.23 15.90
CA GLY A 14 4.90 -8.58 16.52
C GLY A 14 6.00 -8.15 15.54
N ARG A 15 5.76 -8.27 14.23
CA ARG A 15 6.71 -7.90 13.18
C ARG A 15 7.05 -6.41 13.24
N ALA A 16 8.30 -6.09 12.97
CA ALA A 16 8.75 -4.69 12.90
C ALA A 16 8.74 -4.13 11.47
N LYS A 17 8.53 -4.98 10.47
CA LYS A 17 8.65 -4.61 9.05
C LYS A 17 7.39 -4.97 8.29
N ALA A 18 7.04 -4.13 7.31
CA ALA A 18 6.01 -4.44 6.32
C ALA A 18 6.53 -4.17 4.90
N LEU A 19 6.05 -4.93 3.94
CA LEU A 19 6.31 -4.76 2.51
C LEU A 19 5.00 -4.60 1.78
N THR A 20 4.93 -3.60 0.90
CA THR A 20 3.79 -3.39 0.00
C THR A 20 4.25 -3.09 -1.41
N PHE A 21 3.39 -3.42 -2.38
CA PHE A 21 3.53 -3.12 -3.80
C PHE A 21 2.37 -2.23 -4.24
N SER A 22 2.64 -1.29 -5.14
CA SER A 22 1.61 -0.42 -5.72
C SER A 22 1.87 -0.27 -7.21
N TYR A 23 1.00 -0.84 -8.04
CA TYR A 23 1.14 -0.83 -9.49
C TYR A 23 -0.05 -0.17 -10.16
N ASP A 24 0.18 0.52 -11.27
CA ASP A 24 -0.78 1.43 -11.88
C ASP A 24 -1.30 0.92 -13.21
N ASP A 25 -2.43 1.50 -13.62
CA ASP A 25 -2.96 1.49 -14.98
C ASP A 25 -3.86 0.33 -15.38
N GLY A 26 -3.87 -0.80 -14.68
CA GLY A 26 -4.73 -1.94 -15.05
C GLY A 26 -4.36 -2.52 -16.42
N VAL A 27 -3.11 -2.87 -16.60
CA VAL A 27 -2.55 -3.37 -17.86
C VAL A 27 -2.43 -4.89 -17.90
N GLU A 28 -2.38 -5.49 -19.11
CA GLU A 28 -2.26 -6.94 -19.29
C GLU A 28 -1.06 -7.54 -18.56
N GLN A 29 0.02 -6.77 -18.43
CA GLN A 29 1.23 -7.17 -17.72
C GLN A 29 1.03 -7.37 -16.20
N ASP A 30 -0.02 -6.80 -15.62
CA ASP A 30 -0.37 -7.04 -14.21
C ASP A 30 -0.68 -8.52 -13.94
N ILE A 31 -1.15 -9.27 -14.96
CA ILE A 31 -1.41 -10.71 -14.85
C ILE A 31 -0.13 -11.44 -14.41
N ARG A 32 0.98 -11.24 -15.14
CA ARG A 32 2.28 -11.87 -14.80
C ARG A 32 2.80 -11.41 -13.43
N LEU A 33 2.64 -10.13 -13.12
CA LEU A 33 3.07 -9.60 -11.82
C LEU A 33 2.27 -10.21 -10.66
N ILE A 34 0.95 -10.34 -10.81
CA ILE A 34 0.08 -10.97 -9.82
C ILE A 34 0.41 -12.45 -9.64
N GLU A 35 0.63 -13.18 -10.74
CA GLU A 35 1.09 -14.58 -10.68
C GLU A 35 2.40 -14.71 -9.89
N LEU A 36 3.36 -13.80 -10.13
CA LEU A 36 4.62 -13.76 -9.40
C LEU A 36 4.41 -13.49 -7.90
N LEU A 37 3.61 -12.47 -7.55
CA LEU A 37 3.31 -12.15 -6.15
C LEU A 37 2.58 -13.31 -5.45
N ASN A 38 1.62 -13.93 -6.13
CA ASN A 38 0.87 -15.08 -5.61
C ASN A 38 1.77 -16.29 -5.35
N LYS A 39 2.71 -16.58 -6.26
CA LYS A 39 3.69 -17.66 -6.10
C LYS A 39 4.47 -17.56 -4.78
N TYR A 40 4.76 -16.34 -4.34
CA TYR A 40 5.54 -16.07 -3.13
C TYR A 40 4.68 -15.56 -1.96
N ASN A 41 3.37 -15.79 -2.00
CA ASN A 41 2.41 -15.42 -0.96
C ASN A 41 2.43 -13.93 -0.60
N MET A 42 2.79 -13.06 -1.53
CA MET A 42 2.80 -11.61 -1.36
C MET A 42 1.50 -10.97 -1.83
N LYS A 43 1.21 -9.76 -1.35
CA LYS A 43 0.06 -8.95 -1.74
C LYS A 43 0.52 -7.65 -2.37
N GLY A 44 -0.33 -7.09 -3.24
CA GLY A 44 -0.10 -5.79 -3.84
C GLY A 44 -1.39 -5.00 -3.97
N THR A 45 -1.24 -3.71 -4.22
CA THR A 45 -2.30 -2.76 -4.52
C THR A 45 -2.20 -2.38 -6.00
N PHE A 46 -3.32 -2.46 -6.70
CA PHE A 46 -3.40 -2.14 -8.13
C PHE A 46 -4.34 -0.96 -8.33
N ASN A 47 -3.81 0.14 -8.84
CA ASN A 47 -4.53 1.39 -9.00
C ASN A 47 -5.12 1.42 -10.42
N LEU A 48 -6.44 1.32 -10.52
CA LEU A 48 -7.14 1.15 -11.78
C LEU A 48 -7.84 2.43 -12.22
N ASN A 49 -7.89 2.64 -13.54
CA ASN A 49 -8.70 3.68 -14.17
C ASN A 49 -9.93 3.04 -14.80
N SER A 50 -11.06 3.03 -14.11
CA SER A 50 -12.27 2.32 -14.61
C SER A 50 -12.84 2.91 -15.91
N GLY A 51 -12.54 4.16 -16.21
CA GLY A 51 -12.93 4.81 -17.48
C GLY A 51 -12.03 4.49 -18.67
N LEU A 52 -10.92 3.80 -18.46
CA LEU A 52 -9.92 3.52 -19.50
C LEU A 52 -9.75 2.03 -19.81
N TYR A 53 -10.65 1.19 -19.36
CA TYR A 53 -10.64 -0.23 -19.74
C TYR A 53 -10.71 -0.41 -21.24
N ALA A 54 -9.97 -1.38 -21.76
CA ALA A 54 -10.09 -1.76 -23.16
C ALA A 54 -11.50 -2.30 -23.45
N LYS A 55 -11.98 -2.05 -24.66
CA LYS A 55 -13.22 -2.68 -25.14
C LYS A 55 -13.02 -4.19 -25.27
N GLU A 56 -14.05 -4.97 -24.97
CA GLU A 56 -14.01 -6.42 -25.19
C GLU A 56 -13.63 -6.75 -26.63
N GLY A 57 -12.75 -7.74 -26.79
CA GLY A 57 -12.22 -8.12 -28.11
C GLY A 57 -11.15 -7.17 -28.68
N LYS A 58 -10.66 -6.20 -27.90
CA LYS A 58 -9.57 -5.32 -28.34
C LYS A 58 -8.31 -6.16 -28.65
N VAL A 59 -7.81 -5.98 -29.88
CA VAL A 59 -6.49 -6.51 -30.29
C VAL A 59 -5.52 -5.33 -30.36
N TYR A 60 -4.39 -5.47 -29.69
CA TYR A 60 -3.35 -4.47 -29.71
C TYR A 60 -2.37 -4.70 -30.88
N PRO A 61 -1.85 -3.63 -31.50
CA PRO A 61 -0.79 -3.75 -32.51
C PRO A 61 0.44 -4.44 -31.96
N GLU A 62 1.16 -5.13 -32.82
CA GLU A 62 2.48 -5.69 -32.48
C GLU A 62 3.43 -4.58 -31.96
N GLY A 63 4.14 -4.86 -30.88
CA GLY A 63 5.06 -3.91 -30.25
C GLY A 63 4.40 -2.87 -29.32
N GLN A 64 3.08 -2.84 -29.20
CA GLN A 64 2.43 -1.99 -28.21
C GLN A 64 2.64 -2.56 -26.79
N VAL A 65 3.40 -1.86 -25.95
CA VAL A 65 3.78 -2.32 -24.62
C VAL A 65 2.67 -2.07 -23.59
N ALA A 66 2.20 -0.83 -23.44
CA ALA A 66 1.14 -0.51 -22.49
C ALA A 66 -0.23 -0.93 -23.05
N ARG A 67 -0.77 -2.04 -22.54
CA ARG A 67 -2.04 -2.61 -22.99
C ARG A 67 -3.02 -2.69 -21.84
N ARG A 68 -4.06 -1.82 -21.86
CA ARG A 68 -5.14 -1.84 -20.87
C ARG A 68 -5.93 -3.13 -20.95
N MET A 69 -6.27 -3.70 -19.81
CA MET A 69 -7.16 -4.87 -19.75
C MET A 69 -8.60 -4.51 -20.05
N THR A 70 -9.36 -5.49 -20.53
CA THR A 70 -10.83 -5.38 -20.61
C THR A 70 -11.45 -5.52 -19.22
N LYS A 71 -12.71 -5.09 -19.07
CA LYS A 71 -13.43 -5.25 -17.81
C LYS A 71 -13.49 -6.72 -17.39
N THR A 72 -13.79 -7.63 -18.31
CA THR A 72 -13.87 -9.07 -18.04
C THR A 72 -12.53 -9.64 -17.55
N ALA A 73 -11.40 -9.21 -18.13
CA ALA A 73 -10.07 -9.64 -17.68
C ALA A 73 -9.76 -9.15 -16.26
N ILE A 74 -10.12 -7.90 -15.95
CA ILE A 74 -9.96 -7.32 -14.61
C ILE A 74 -10.86 -8.05 -13.60
N ASP A 75 -12.12 -8.32 -13.91
CA ASP A 75 -13.04 -9.07 -13.04
C ASP A 75 -12.45 -10.44 -12.67
N ALA A 76 -11.91 -11.15 -13.65
CA ALA A 76 -11.31 -12.46 -13.44
C ALA A 76 -10.01 -12.39 -12.62
N LEU A 77 -9.15 -11.39 -12.89
CA LEU A 77 -7.84 -11.24 -12.24
C LEU A 77 -7.94 -10.93 -10.75
N TYR A 78 -8.93 -10.12 -10.34
CA TYR A 78 -9.10 -9.69 -8.94
C TYR A 78 -10.25 -10.40 -8.22
N ALA A 79 -10.81 -11.48 -8.79
CA ALA A 79 -11.98 -12.18 -8.26
C ALA A 79 -11.77 -12.76 -6.85
N ASP A 80 -10.57 -13.20 -6.52
CA ASP A 80 -10.24 -13.79 -5.21
C ASP A 80 -10.13 -12.75 -4.08
N GLY A 81 -10.06 -11.47 -4.43
CA GLY A 81 -9.96 -10.34 -3.50
C GLY A 81 -8.68 -10.33 -2.66
N ARG A 82 -7.65 -11.07 -3.07
CA ARG A 82 -6.36 -11.16 -2.39
C ARG A 82 -5.56 -9.87 -2.48
N HIS A 83 -5.57 -9.25 -3.66
CA HIS A 83 -4.95 -7.98 -3.93
C HIS A 83 -5.93 -6.83 -3.72
N GLU A 84 -5.42 -5.67 -3.36
CA GLU A 84 -6.22 -4.46 -3.27
C GLU A 84 -6.39 -3.85 -4.66
N VAL A 85 -7.63 -3.47 -4.98
CA VAL A 85 -7.93 -2.54 -6.07
C VAL A 85 -8.10 -1.15 -5.46
N ALA A 86 -7.44 -0.16 -6.05
CA ALA A 86 -7.49 1.23 -5.62
C ALA A 86 -7.78 2.18 -6.81
N VAL A 87 -8.16 3.40 -6.51
CA VAL A 87 -8.50 4.45 -7.48
C VAL A 87 -7.24 4.96 -8.18
N HIS A 88 -7.32 5.17 -9.51
CA HIS A 88 -6.30 5.89 -10.26
C HIS A 88 -6.89 7.02 -11.12
N SER A 89 -8.06 7.53 -10.68
CA SER A 89 -8.87 8.50 -11.42
C SER A 89 -9.54 7.92 -12.68
N TYR A 90 -10.75 8.35 -12.97
CA TYR A 90 -11.56 7.76 -14.03
C TYR A 90 -10.94 7.91 -15.42
N THR A 91 -10.38 9.09 -15.71
CA THR A 91 -9.82 9.44 -17.03
C THR A 91 -8.31 9.72 -17.02
N HIS A 92 -7.62 9.50 -15.89
CA HIS A 92 -6.18 9.70 -15.74
C HIS A 92 -5.68 11.12 -16.10
N PRO A 93 -6.32 12.20 -15.63
CA PRO A 93 -5.92 13.57 -15.95
C PRO A 93 -4.78 14.08 -15.05
N TYR A 94 -4.19 15.21 -15.41
CA TYR A 94 -3.44 16.03 -14.45
C TYR A 94 -4.43 16.73 -13.51
N LEU A 95 -4.67 16.17 -12.33
CA LEU A 95 -5.71 16.62 -11.41
C LEU A 95 -5.54 18.08 -10.99
N GLU A 96 -4.30 18.54 -10.80
CA GLU A 96 -3.98 19.92 -10.42
C GLU A 96 -4.29 20.97 -11.50
N THR A 97 -4.58 20.53 -12.71
CA THR A 97 -4.99 21.42 -13.80
C THR A 97 -6.51 21.57 -13.94
N LEU A 98 -7.26 20.76 -13.17
CA LEU A 98 -8.72 20.74 -13.23
C LEU A 98 -9.34 21.59 -12.11
N PRO A 99 -10.51 22.21 -12.36
CA PRO A 99 -11.30 22.79 -11.29
C PRO A 99 -11.68 21.75 -10.22
N PRO A 100 -11.81 22.10 -8.92
CA PRO A 100 -12.11 21.17 -7.84
C PRO A 100 -13.32 20.28 -8.09
N ALA A 101 -14.38 20.81 -8.70
CA ALA A 101 -15.59 20.03 -9.02
C ALA A 101 -15.32 18.92 -10.05
N MET A 102 -14.41 19.15 -11.01
CA MET A 102 -14.01 18.14 -12.00
C MET A 102 -13.08 17.11 -11.37
N VAL A 103 -12.18 17.52 -10.48
CA VAL A 103 -11.36 16.58 -9.70
C VAL A 103 -12.26 15.66 -8.88
N ALA A 104 -13.22 16.23 -8.14
CA ALA A 104 -14.17 15.45 -7.33
C ALA A 104 -14.98 14.48 -8.21
N TYR A 105 -15.49 14.93 -9.37
CA TYR A 105 -16.25 14.09 -10.28
C TYR A 105 -15.40 12.91 -10.78
N ASP A 106 -14.19 13.15 -11.25
CA ASP A 106 -13.32 12.13 -11.82
C ASP A 106 -12.92 11.07 -10.77
N VAL A 107 -12.57 11.50 -9.55
CA VAL A 107 -12.22 10.61 -8.45
C VAL A 107 -13.44 9.81 -7.95
N ILE A 108 -14.56 10.48 -7.70
CA ILE A 108 -15.79 9.80 -7.21
C ILE A 108 -16.33 8.85 -8.27
N LYS A 109 -16.28 9.22 -9.55
CA LYS A 109 -16.74 8.36 -10.65
C LYS A 109 -15.94 7.08 -10.75
N ASP A 110 -14.61 7.17 -10.65
CA ASP A 110 -13.73 6.00 -10.64
C ASP A 110 -14.03 5.11 -9.42
N ARG A 111 -14.10 5.72 -8.24
CA ARG A 111 -14.41 5.05 -6.99
C ARG A 111 -15.78 4.32 -7.06
N GLU A 112 -16.84 4.99 -7.51
CA GLU A 112 -18.17 4.42 -7.70
C GLU A 112 -18.15 3.20 -8.62
N MET A 113 -17.47 3.32 -9.76
CA MET A 113 -17.37 2.24 -10.74
C MET A 113 -16.64 1.03 -10.17
N LEU A 114 -15.52 1.24 -9.48
CA LEU A 114 -14.73 0.17 -8.85
C LEU A 114 -15.48 -0.46 -7.67
N GLU A 115 -16.15 0.33 -6.82
CA GLU A 115 -16.94 -0.17 -5.69
C GLU A 115 -18.11 -1.06 -6.18
N ASN A 116 -18.81 -0.63 -7.24
CA ASN A 116 -19.87 -1.42 -7.86
C ASN A 116 -19.35 -2.70 -8.53
N GLN A 117 -18.16 -2.64 -9.13
CA GLN A 117 -17.53 -3.77 -9.80
C GLN A 117 -17.08 -4.85 -8.82
N PHE A 118 -16.47 -4.47 -7.71
CA PHE A 118 -15.87 -5.41 -6.76
C PHE A 118 -16.70 -5.64 -5.50
N GLY A 119 -17.80 -4.93 -5.30
CA GLY A 119 -18.63 -5.05 -4.10
C GLY A 119 -17.93 -4.69 -2.80
N LYS A 120 -16.94 -3.81 -2.84
CA LYS A 120 -16.10 -3.40 -1.70
C LYS A 120 -16.01 -1.88 -1.62
N ILE A 121 -15.87 -1.35 -0.42
CA ILE A 121 -15.56 0.08 -0.21
C ILE A 121 -14.09 0.31 -0.59
N ILE A 122 -13.86 1.21 -1.55
CA ILE A 122 -12.52 1.54 -2.07
C ILE A 122 -12.16 2.96 -1.66
N ARG A 123 -11.07 3.11 -0.92
CA ARG A 123 -10.65 4.40 -0.35
C ARG A 123 -9.16 4.70 -0.53
N GLY A 124 -8.44 3.83 -1.24
CA GLY A 124 -7.04 4.02 -1.61
C GLY A 124 -6.92 4.64 -2.99
N MET A 125 -5.83 5.37 -3.23
CA MET A 125 -5.55 6.01 -4.52
C MET A 125 -4.06 6.08 -4.83
N ALA A 126 -3.71 6.13 -6.11
CA ALA A 126 -2.46 6.70 -6.61
C ALA A 126 -2.77 7.90 -7.49
N TYR A 127 -1.97 8.97 -7.39
CA TYR A 127 -2.15 10.15 -8.24
C TYR A 127 -1.79 9.83 -9.70
N PRO A 128 -2.70 10.10 -10.66
CA PRO A 128 -2.35 10.08 -12.08
C PRO A 128 -1.17 11.03 -12.33
N MET A 129 -0.23 10.64 -13.18
CA MET A 129 1.00 11.39 -13.46
C MET A 129 1.88 11.67 -12.23
N GLY A 130 1.45 11.29 -11.02
CA GLY A 130 2.15 11.51 -9.77
C GLY A 130 2.12 12.95 -9.25
N THR A 131 1.39 13.85 -9.91
CA THR A 131 1.30 15.27 -9.58
C THR A 131 0.04 15.60 -8.77
N PHE A 132 0.13 16.62 -7.91
CA PHE A 132 -0.97 17.04 -7.05
C PHE A 132 -0.74 18.49 -6.55
N SER A 133 -1.81 19.09 -6.03
CA SER A 133 -1.76 20.37 -5.29
C SER A 133 -2.44 20.23 -3.93
N ASP A 134 -2.28 21.20 -3.04
CA ASP A 134 -2.99 21.21 -1.76
C ASP A 134 -4.50 21.24 -1.95
N GLU A 135 -5.00 21.95 -2.97
CA GLU A 135 -6.42 21.96 -3.33
C GLU A 135 -6.91 20.58 -3.76
N VAL A 136 -6.14 19.84 -4.57
CA VAL A 136 -6.46 18.46 -4.93
C VAL A 136 -6.53 17.58 -3.68
N VAL A 137 -5.57 17.69 -2.76
CA VAL A 137 -5.57 16.94 -1.51
C VAL A 137 -6.83 17.19 -0.68
N ASP A 138 -7.30 18.43 -0.59
CA ASP A 138 -8.53 18.77 0.14
C ASP A 138 -9.78 18.21 -0.54
N VAL A 139 -9.80 18.17 -1.87
CA VAL A 139 -10.86 17.48 -2.62
C VAL A 139 -10.84 15.99 -2.33
N LEU A 140 -9.67 15.33 -2.33
CA LEU A 140 -9.56 13.89 -2.04
C LEU A 140 -10.08 13.53 -0.65
N LYS A 141 -9.82 14.36 0.37
CA LYS A 141 -10.42 14.21 1.71
C LYS A 141 -11.94 14.22 1.64
N SER A 142 -12.50 15.19 0.90
CA SER A 142 -13.94 15.32 0.71
C SER A 142 -14.54 14.14 -0.08
N CYS A 143 -13.77 13.55 -0.99
CA CYS A 143 -14.12 12.33 -1.72
C CYS A 143 -13.94 11.05 -0.87
N GLY A 144 -13.50 11.15 0.38
CA GLY A 144 -13.32 10.03 1.30
C GLY A 144 -12.13 9.13 0.99
N ILE A 145 -11.14 9.62 0.26
CA ILE A 145 -9.86 8.94 0.04
C ILE A 145 -9.03 8.99 1.34
N LEU A 146 -8.46 7.87 1.74
CA LEU A 146 -7.69 7.72 2.97
C LEU A 146 -6.19 7.89 2.75
N TYR A 147 -5.70 7.37 1.64
CA TYR A 147 -4.31 7.53 1.23
C TYR A 147 -4.21 7.76 -0.28
N ALA A 148 -3.21 8.51 -0.70
CA ALA A 148 -2.92 8.75 -2.11
C ALA A 148 -1.40 8.74 -2.34
N ARG A 149 -0.91 7.73 -3.09
CA ARG A 149 0.51 7.54 -3.40
C ARG A 149 0.96 8.56 -4.45
N THR A 150 2.09 9.19 -4.17
CA THR A 150 2.83 10.07 -5.06
C THR A 150 3.99 9.33 -5.74
N THR A 151 4.68 9.98 -6.68
CA THR A 151 5.92 9.45 -7.29
C THR A 151 7.17 9.76 -6.48
N LYS A 152 7.04 10.40 -5.31
CA LYS A 152 8.17 10.79 -4.48
C LYS A 152 8.89 9.56 -3.93
N THR A 153 10.18 9.43 -4.24
CA THR A 153 11.08 8.41 -3.72
C THR A 153 11.82 8.94 -2.50
N THR A 154 11.86 8.15 -1.43
CA THR A 154 12.57 8.51 -0.17
C THR A 154 13.86 7.73 0.04
N GLU A 155 13.97 6.52 -0.51
CA GLU A 155 15.00 5.51 -0.21
C GLU A 155 15.12 5.20 1.29
N LYS A 156 14.03 5.43 2.04
CA LYS A 156 13.91 5.20 3.48
C LYS A 156 12.78 4.25 3.77
N PHE A 157 12.74 3.76 5.00
CA PHE A 157 11.75 2.78 5.46
C PHE A 157 10.85 3.34 6.58
N ASP A 158 10.89 4.66 6.81
CA ASP A 158 10.05 5.30 7.81
C ASP A 158 8.57 5.14 7.47
N ILE A 159 7.73 4.98 8.50
CA ILE A 159 6.28 5.01 8.33
C ILE A 159 5.86 6.42 7.91
N PRO A 160 5.10 6.56 6.81
CA PRO A 160 4.61 7.86 6.36
C PRO A 160 3.68 8.51 7.40
N THR A 161 3.75 9.83 7.49
CA THR A 161 2.88 10.63 8.37
C THR A 161 1.80 11.40 7.62
N ASP A 162 2.00 11.64 6.32
CA ASP A 162 1.00 12.26 5.43
C ASP A 162 0.53 11.23 4.39
N TRP A 163 -0.59 10.60 4.68
CA TRP A 163 -1.15 9.53 3.85
C TRP A 163 -1.73 10.03 2.53
N LEU A 164 -2.14 11.29 2.44
CA LEU A 164 -2.62 11.87 1.18
C LEU A 164 -1.49 12.45 0.32
N ARG A 165 -0.24 12.43 0.81
CA ARG A 165 0.98 12.70 0.05
C ARG A 165 1.98 11.57 0.26
N LEU A 166 1.49 10.32 0.13
CA LEU A 166 2.20 9.11 0.48
C LEU A 166 3.42 8.88 -0.43
N PRO A 167 4.65 8.98 0.09
CA PRO A 167 5.84 8.67 -0.68
C PRO A 167 6.11 7.18 -0.71
N ALA A 168 6.85 6.72 -1.71
CA ALA A 168 7.36 5.36 -1.78
C ALA A 168 8.81 5.25 -1.27
N THR A 169 9.22 4.04 -0.91
CA THR A 169 10.66 3.76 -0.73
C THR A 169 11.37 3.99 -2.06
N CYS A 170 10.91 3.34 -3.12
CA CYS A 170 11.44 3.57 -4.46
C CYS A 170 10.50 3.07 -5.57
N HIS A 171 10.75 3.51 -6.78
CA HIS A 171 10.23 2.91 -8.00
C HIS A 171 11.03 1.65 -8.33
N HIS A 172 10.44 0.64 -8.98
CA HIS A 172 11.14 -0.60 -9.32
C HIS A 172 12.35 -0.42 -10.28
N LYS A 173 12.42 0.72 -10.98
CA LYS A 173 13.60 1.09 -11.82
C LYS A 173 14.73 1.74 -11.01
N ASN A 174 14.58 1.89 -9.69
CA ASN A 174 15.66 2.47 -8.89
C ASN A 174 16.91 1.56 -8.99
N PRO A 175 18.08 2.09 -9.41
CA PRO A 175 19.29 1.28 -9.54
C PRO A 175 19.78 0.67 -8.23
N ARG A 176 19.31 1.21 -7.09
CA ARG A 176 19.62 0.71 -5.75
C ARG A 176 18.56 -0.23 -5.19
N LEU A 177 17.61 -0.72 -6.00
CA LEU A 177 16.49 -1.54 -5.54
C LEU A 177 16.97 -2.72 -4.66
N MET A 178 17.93 -3.50 -5.15
CA MET A 178 18.43 -4.66 -4.41
C MET A 178 19.28 -4.28 -3.20
N GLU A 179 20.04 -3.18 -3.26
CA GLU A 179 20.75 -2.64 -2.08
C GLU A 179 19.77 -2.23 -0.98
N LEU A 180 18.69 -1.55 -1.35
CA LEU A 180 17.62 -1.18 -0.42
C LEU A 180 16.92 -2.42 0.15
N ALA A 181 16.64 -3.43 -0.66
CA ALA A 181 16.05 -4.69 -0.21
C ALA A 181 16.95 -5.40 0.82
N GLN A 182 18.24 -5.53 0.54
CA GLN A 182 19.22 -6.10 1.46
C GLN A 182 19.28 -5.30 2.76
N SER A 183 19.42 -3.97 2.66
CA SER A 183 19.42 -3.08 3.83
C SER A 183 18.15 -3.23 4.68
N PHE A 184 16.98 -3.34 4.04
CA PHE A 184 15.71 -3.54 4.73
C PHE A 184 15.63 -4.88 5.45
N VAL A 185 16.08 -5.96 4.82
CA VAL A 185 16.03 -7.31 5.40
C VAL A 185 17.03 -7.47 6.53
N GLU A 186 18.28 -7.08 6.30
CA GLU A 186 19.41 -7.40 7.19
C GLU A 186 19.48 -6.51 8.43
N LYS A 187 19.13 -5.22 8.31
CA LYS A 187 19.18 -4.31 9.45
C LYS A 187 18.12 -4.64 10.48
N LYS A 188 18.53 -4.78 11.74
CA LYS A 188 17.61 -4.95 12.87
C LYS A 188 16.72 -3.72 13.01
N ALA A 189 15.41 -3.89 12.89
CA ALA A 189 14.44 -2.82 13.08
C ALA A 189 14.13 -2.63 14.58
N THR A 190 14.43 -1.46 15.12
CA THR A 190 14.06 -1.05 16.49
C THR A 190 12.67 -0.39 16.52
N HIS A 191 12.28 0.25 15.45
CA HIS A 191 10.98 0.90 15.21
C HIS A 191 10.31 0.30 13.97
N PRO A 192 9.00 0.53 13.75
CA PRO A 192 8.29 -0.01 12.58
C PRO A 192 8.87 0.56 11.29
N GLN A 193 9.01 -0.30 10.28
CA GLN A 193 9.57 0.04 8.97
C GLN A 193 8.65 -0.46 7.87
N LEU A 194 8.58 0.30 6.77
CA LEU A 194 7.81 -0.01 5.58
C LEU A 194 8.70 0.05 4.34
N PHE A 195 8.75 -1.04 3.58
CA PHE A 195 9.25 -1.02 2.21
C PHE A 195 8.06 -0.84 1.27
N TYR A 196 8.01 0.26 0.57
CA TYR A 196 6.96 0.59 -0.38
C TYR A 196 7.53 0.64 -1.79
N LEU A 197 7.25 -0.38 -2.60
CA LEU A 197 7.69 -0.47 -3.99
C LEU A 197 6.54 -0.10 -4.93
N TRP A 198 6.82 0.71 -5.97
CA TRP A 198 5.81 1.07 -6.95
C TRP A 198 6.34 1.03 -8.38
N GLY A 199 5.42 1.09 -9.34
CA GLY A 199 5.72 1.17 -10.78
C GLY A 199 4.53 0.84 -11.65
N HIS A 200 4.82 0.53 -12.92
CA HIS A 200 3.85 0.05 -13.90
C HIS A 200 4.36 -1.28 -14.48
N ALA A 201 3.54 -2.32 -14.47
CA ALA A 201 4.00 -3.65 -14.88
C ALA A 201 4.42 -3.71 -16.36
N TYR A 202 3.84 -2.87 -17.22
CA TYR A 202 4.23 -2.80 -18.63
C TYR A 202 5.69 -2.33 -18.85
N GLU A 203 6.28 -1.66 -17.87
CA GLU A 203 7.66 -1.18 -17.97
C GLU A 203 8.68 -2.32 -18.00
N PHE A 204 8.38 -3.45 -17.34
CA PHE A 204 9.23 -4.65 -17.40
C PHE A 204 9.25 -5.26 -18.78
N GLU A 205 8.10 -5.31 -19.47
CA GLU A 205 8.01 -5.79 -20.84
C GLU A 205 8.74 -4.83 -21.80
N GLY A 206 8.48 -3.51 -21.66
CA GLY A 206 9.10 -2.49 -22.50
C GLY A 206 10.63 -2.42 -22.40
N ALA A 207 11.17 -2.70 -21.22
CA ALA A 207 12.61 -2.75 -20.98
C ALA A 207 13.21 -4.16 -21.12
N ASN A 208 12.36 -5.18 -21.38
CA ASN A 208 12.75 -6.60 -21.39
C ASN A 208 13.54 -7.02 -20.14
N ASN A 209 13.07 -6.62 -18.96
CA ASN A 209 13.81 -6.79 -17.69
C ASN A 209 12.94 -7.30 -16.55
N TRP A 210 12.02 -8.25 -16.82
CA TRP A 210 11.21 -8.91 -15.79
C TRP A 210 12.02 -9.50 -14.63
N ASN A 211 13.27 -9.91 -14.92
CA ASN A 211 14.18 -10.41 -13.89
C ASN A 211 14.38 -9.43 -12.73
N VAL A 212 14.25 -8.12 -12.92
CA VAL A 212 14.39 -7.12 -11.86
C VAL A 212 13.36 -7.34 -10.74
N ILE A 213 12.09 -7.52 -11.10
CA ILE A 213 11.05 -7.76 -10.10
C ILE A 213 11.06 -9.21 -9.60
N GLU A 214 11.42 -10.17 -10.44
CA GLU A 214 11.54 -11.58 -10.07
C GLU A 214 12.62 -11.76 -9.00
N GLU A 215 13.82 -11.20 -9.19
CA GLU A 215 14.92 -11.23 -8.21
C GLU A 215 14.54 -10.52 -6.91
N PHE A 216 13.86 -9.38 -6.99
CA PHE A 216 13.40 -8.66 -5.81
C PHE A 216 12.38 -9.47 -5.00
N VAL A 217 11.34 -10.01 -5.65
CA VAL A 217 10.28 -10.78 -5.00
C VAL A 217 10.85 -12.08 -4.42
N GLU A 218 11.74 -12.77 -5.14
CA GLU A 218 12.41 -13.97 -4.65
C GLU A 218 13.26 -13.66 -3.42
N TYR A 219 14.06 -12.58 -3.46
CA TYR A 219 14.88 -12.17 -2.32
C TYR A 219 14.04 -11.82 -1.08
N MET A 220 12.90 -11.15 -1.29
CA MET A 220 11.98 -10.77 -0.22
C MET A 220 11.13 -11.92 0.31
N SER A 221 11.06 -13.06 -0.39
CA SER A 221 10.23 -14.21 -0.04
C SER A 221 10.76 -15.01 1.15
N GLY A 222 9.90 -15.83 1.78
CA GLY A 222 10.27 -16.70 2.91
C GLY A 222 10.69 -15.94 4.17
N LYS A 223 10.19 -14.71 4.35
CA LYS A 223 10.51 -13.84 5.49
C LYS A 223 9.25 -13.40 6.25
N GLU A 224 8.18 -14.17 6.11
CA GLU A 224 6.86 -13.91 6.71
C GLU A 224 6.92 -13.79 8.23
N ASP A 225 7.87 -14.44 8.88
CA ASP A 225 8.07 -14.33 10.34
C ASP A 225 8.58 -12.93 10.76
N SER A 226 9.20 -12.18 9.86
CA SER A 226 9.80 -10.88 10.16
C SER A 226 9.20 -9.71 9.38
N ILE A 227 8.58 -9.98 8.23
CA ILE A 227 8.01 -8.98 7.32
C ILE A 227 6.54 -9.31 7.08
N TRP A 228 5.67 -8.34 7.29
CA TRP A 228 4.26 -8.44 6.93
C TRP A 228 4.06 -8.02 5.47
N TYR A 229 3.63 -8.96 4.62
CA TYR A 229 3.26 -8.68 3.22
C TYR A 229 1.80 -8.25 3.19
N ALA A 230 1.56 -6.97 2.90
CA ALA A 230 0.25 -6.38 3.02
C ALA A 230 -0.04 -5.39 1.88
N THR A 231 -1.32 -5.16 1.63
CA THR A 231 -1.77 -4.11 0.74
C THR A 231 -1.66 -2.74 1.41
N ASN A 232 -1.77 -1.67 0.63
CA ASN A 232 -1.66 -0.31 1.16
C ASN A 232 -2.77 -0.02 2.17
N ILE A 233 -4.02 -0.44 1.88
CA ILE A 233 -5.14 -0.20 2.79
C ILE A 233 -5.00 -1.00 4.09
N GLU A 234 -4.50 -2.24 4.04
CA GLU A 234 -4.25 -3.04 5.24
C GLU A 234 -3.24 -2.35 6.16
N ILE A 235 -2.17 -1.78 5.59
CA ILE A 235 -1.14 -1.05 6.37
C ILE A 235 -1.72 0.23 6.95
N PHE A 236 -2.42 1.03 6.12
CA PHE A 236 -3.06 2.26 6.57
C PHE A 236 -4.00 2.01 7.74
N GLU A 237 -4.97 1.10 7.58
CA GLU A 237 -5.96 0.79 8.60
C GLU A 237 -5.33 0.24 9.89
N TYR A 238 -4.29 -0.58 9.76
CA TYR A 238 -3.59 -1.11 10.93
C TYR A 238 -2.91 0.00 11.74
N ILE A 239 -2.28 0.95 11.07
CA ILE A 239 -1.60 2.08 11.71
C ILE A 239 -2.62 3.02 12.36
N GLU A 240 -3.75 3.32 11.69
CA GLU A 240 -4.85 4.11 12.25
C GLU A 240 -5.46 3.44 13.49
N ASP A 241 -5.67 2.12 13.45
CA ASP A 241 -6.17 1.39 14.61
C ASP A 241 -5.16 1.42 15.76
N TYR A 242 -3.86 1.27 15.47
CA TYR A 242 -2.83 1.38 16.49
C TYR A 242 -2.82 2.76 17.17
N GLN A 243 -3.01 3.85 16.44
CA GLN A 243 -3.06 5.21 16.97
C GLN A 243 -4.25 5.44 17.91
N ARG A 244 -5.28 4.58 17.82
CA ARG A 244 -6.47 4.62 18.68
C ARG A 244 -6.29 3.91 20.02
N LEU A 245 -5.15 3.24 20.26
CA LEU A 245 -4.86 2.65 21.58
C LEU A 245 -4.89 3.72 22.66
N ILE A 246 -5.56 3.41 23.77
CA ILE A 246 -5.72 4.32 24.90
C ILE A 246 -4.82 3.84 26.05
N PHE A 247 -3.79 4.61 26.34
CA PHE A 247 -2.90 4.34 27.47
C PHE A 247 -3.36 5.10 28.73
N ALA A 248 -3.27 4.45 29.89
CA ALA A 248 -3.48 5.13 31.17
C ALA A 248 -2.41 6.22 31.37
N ALA A 249 -2.75 7.26 32.11
CA ALA A 249 -1.85 8.42 32.33
C ALA A 249 -0.49 8.05 32.95
N ASP A 250 -0.46 7.03 33.80
CA ASP A 250 0.75 6.47 34.40
C ASP A 250 1.46 5.42 33.50
N GLY A 251 0.82 5.02 32.39
CA GLY A 251 1.29 4.03 31.44
C GLY A 251 1.24 2.60 31.96
N THR A 252 0.51 2.30 33.03
CA THR A 252 0.39 0.94 33.59
C THR A 252 -0.67 0.08 32.91
N MET A 253 -1.52 0.66 32.10
CA MET A 253 -2.58 -0.04 31.39
C MET A 253 -2.72 0.48 29.96
N VAL A 254 -3.21 -0.39 29.07
CA VAL A 254 -3.61 -0.04 27.71
C VAL A 254 -4.94 -0.69 27.37
N LYS A 255 -5.81 0.05 26.66
CA LYS A 255 -7.08 -0.44 26.11
C LYS A 255 -7.06 -0.37 24.60
N ASN A 256 -7.50 -1.43 23.96
CA ASN A 256 -7.73 -1.48 22.51
C ASN A 256 -9.24 -1.28 22.20
N PRO A 257 -9.64 -0.10 21.70
CA PRO A 257 -11.04 0.14 21.35
C PRO A 257 -11.41 -0.31 19.93
N THR A 258 -10.48 -0.94 19.19
CA THR A 258 -10.66 -1.29 17.78
C THR A 258 -11.16 -2.74 17.61
N SER A 259 -11.46 -3.12 16.36
CA SER A 259 -12.00 -4.45 16.03
C SER A 259 -10.92 -5.51 15.74
N ARG A 260 -9.64 -5.15 15.73
CA ARG A 260 -8.54 -6.08 15.42
C ARG A 260 -7.57 -6.21 16.59
N THR A 261 -6.82 -7.31 16.63
CA THR A 261 -5.69 -7.45 17.55
C THR A 261 -4.57 -6.53 17.12
N LEU A 262 -4.00 -5.77 18.06
CA LEU A 262 -2.90 -4.84 17.83
C LEU A 262 -1.64 -5.27 18.58
N TRP A 263 -0.50 -4.94 18.01
CA TRP A 263 0.80 -5.36 18.52
C TRP A 263 1.70 -4.15 18.75
N PHE A 264 2.46 -4.19 19.85
CA PHE A 264 3.47 -3.17 20.16
C PHE A 264 4.63 -3.77 20.95
N SER A 265 5.73 -3.06 21.01
CA SER A 265 6.81 -3.39 21.92
C SER A 265 6.96 -2.30 22.98
N LEU A 266 7.14 -2.70 24.21
CA LEU A 266 7.49 -1.81 25.32
C LEU A 266 8.79 -2.34 25.95
N ASN A 267 9.85 -1.53 25.94
CA ASN A 267 11.19 -1.90 26.46
C ASN A 267 11.72 -3.22 25.87
N ASN A 268 11.53 -3.43 24.55
CA ASN A 268 11.87 -4.63 23.77
C ASN A 268 10.99 -5.89 24.02
N HIS A 269 10.02 -5.86 24.94
CA HIS A 269 9.04 -6.92 25.07
C HIS A 269 7.88 -6.68 24.10
N ILE A 270 7.44 -7.74 23.39
CA ILE A 270 6.34 -7.68 22.44
C ILE A 270 5.05 -8.04 23.15
N TYR A 271 4.05 -7.20 22.99
CA TYR A 271 2.70 -7.38 23.50
C TYR A 271 1.71 -7.45 22.35
N SER A 272 0.66 -8.24 22.54
CA SER A 272 -0.55 -8.21 21.71
C SER A 272 -1.74 -7.87 22.60
N ILE A 273 -2.66 -7.07 22.07
CA ILE A 273 -3.89 -6.71 22.77
C ILE A 273 -5.08 -6.97 21.84
N ALA A 274 -5.99 -7.83 22.28
CA ALA A 274 -7.15 -8.22 21.49
C ALA A 274 -8.18 -7.07 21.38
N SER A 275 -9.10 -7.21 20.42
CA SER A 275 -10.23 -6.28 20.26
C SER A 275 -11.00 -6.10 21.57
N GLY A 276 -11.24 -4.86 21.97
CA GLY A 276 -12.00 -4.49 23.17
C GLY A 276 -11.27 -4.75 24.50
N GLU A 277 -10.09 -5.36 24.49
CA GLU A 277 -9.34 -5.72 25.69
C GLU A 277 -8.76 -4.50 26.40
N THR A 278 -8.65 -4.62 27.74
CA THR A 278 -7.82 -3.73 28.58
C THR A 278 -6.84 -4.59 29.34
N MET A 279 -5.53 -4.33 29.16
CA MET A 279 -4.47 -5.10 29.79
C MET A 279 -3.57 -4.23 30.68
N LYS A 280 -3.01 -4.82 31.72
CA LYS A 280 -1.94 -4.21 32.52
C LYS A 280 -0.60 -4.43 31.85
N LEU A 281 0.25 -3.42 31.92
CA LEU A 281 1.62 -3.46 31.40
C LEU A 281 2.60 -3.62 32.54
N ASP A 282 3.51 -4.58 32.42
CA ASP A 282 4.61 -4.69 33.35
C ASP A 282 5.70 -3.67 32.99
N LEU A 283 5.87 -2.68 33.85
CA LEU A 283 6.86 -1.61 33.65
C LEU A 283 8.22 -1.93 34.29
N CYS A 284 8.32 -3.05 34.98
CA CYS A 284 9.50 -3.44 35.75
C CYS A 284 10.47 -4.38 35.00
N MET A 285 10.13 -4.76 33.74
CA MET A 285 11.00 -5.59 32.90
C MET A 285 12.00 -4.76 32.09
#